data_343c5c028ae1aba0bcf0f0f4792cdc07
#
_entry.id   343c5c028ae1aba0bcf0f0f4792cdc07
#
_cell.length_a   1.000
_cell.length_b   1.000
_cell.length_c   1.000
_cell.angle_alpha   90.00
_cell.angle_beta   90.00
_cell.angle_gamma   90.00
#
_symmetry.space_group_name_H-M   'P 1'
#
loop_
_entity.id
_entity.type
_entity.pdbx_description
1 polymer ?
#
loop_
_entity_poly.entity_id
_entity_poly.type
_entity_poly.pdbx_seq_one_letter_code
_entity_poly.pdbx_strand_id
1 'polypeptide(L)'
;MGKRNFIVSLFLIAAVAFSAYGQEKKSTAPQKSLKKAYSRKFLIGAANDLRSISEAEAAYIKLHYNIITPENCMKPQPIHPSVDTYNFVISDAMVDWCQKNGLKVWGHTLAWHSQSPNWFFQEDPKAEPARPQASPAPQAQALASEAAQGAPPAPAAAANRAQRPNMGGFGRITGPPASKEVILERLKSHIMTVVGRYKGKITGWDVFNESIADGGDGTTENLRTFSWYQYVGPEVLTLAFKWAHEADPDAQLYYNDYNIEQGAVANKGKHASSILLLKRLIAEGAPITGVGIQGHWHLDTNLEDVEKAIENYAALGLKVSITELDVTATGSNSGAFGVNQGNRTIPPENYQKQAEVYGKLFEIFMRHADVIDRITFWGLSDTRSWRRGQDALLFDGQLNPKPAFQAVIEASKKK
;
A
#
# COMPACT_ATOMS: atom_id res chain seq x y z
N MET A 1 19.63 -86.76 -45.40
CA MET A 1 19.44 -87.10 -44.01
C MET A 1 20.11 -85.97 -43.19
N GLY A 2 19.45 -84.95 -42.86
CA GLY A 2 20.01 -83.78 -42.18
C GLY A 2 18.99 -83.19 -41.20
N LYS A 3 19.28 -83.31 -39.92
CA LYS A 3 18.48 -82.71 -38.87
C LYS A 3 18.67 -81.21 -38.83
N ARG A 4 17.63 -80.45 -39.06
CA ARG A 4 17.62 -78.99 -38.85
C ARG A 4 17.10 -78.74 -37.41
N ASN A 5 18.01 -78.18 -36.63
CA ASN A 5 17.68 -77.65 -35.27
C ASN A 5 16.96 -76.31 -35.44
N PHE A 6 15.73 -76.22 -34.89
CA PHE A 6 15.04 -74.93 -34.71
C PHE A 6 15.43 -74.36 -33.37
N ILE A 7 16.07 -73.21 -33.39
CA ILE A 7 16.33 -72.41 -32.19
C ILE A 7 15.10 -71.52 -31.99
N VAL A 8 14.36 -71.77 -30.92
CA VAL A 8 13.26 -70.93 -30.49
C VAL A 8 13.85 -69.79 -29.61
N SER A 9 13.91 -68.59 -30.16
CA SER A 9 14.28 -67.39 -29.40
C SER A 9 13.10 -66.95 -28.53
N LEU A 10 13.25 -67.10 -27.24
CA LEU A 10 12.32 -66.53 -26.24
C LEU A 10 12.54 -64.98 -26.14
N PHE A 11 11.62 -64.22 -26.66
CA PHE A 11 11.56 -62.78 -26.38
C PHE A 11 10.94 -62.57 -25.00
N LEU A 12 11.78 -62.17 -24.04
CA LEU A 12 11.30 -61.67 -22.73
C LEU A 12 10.71 -60.26 -22.96
N ILE A 13 9.41 -60.15 -22.88
CA ILE A 13 8.72 -58.84 -22.82
C ILE A 13 8.87 -58.32 -21.38
N ALA A 14 9.76 -57.38 -21.18
CA ALA A 14 9.85 -56.61 -19.94
C ALA A 14 8.63 -55.68 -19.89
N ALA A 15 7.64 -56.01 -19.09
CA ALA A 15 6.55 -55.09 -18.75
C ALA A 15 7.10 -53.98 -17.88
N VAL A 16 7.31 -52.81 -18.45
CA VAL A 16 7.59 -51.59 -17.70
C VAL A 16 6.30 -51.17 -17.03
N ALA A 17 6.21 -51.46 -15.72
CA ALA A 17 5.16 -50.91 -14.88
C ALA A 17 5.37 -49.39 -14.80
N PHE A 18 4.60 -48.61 -15.58
CA PHE A 18 4.42 -47.19 -15.35
C PHE A 18 3.73 -47.02 -14.02
N SER A 19 4.51 -46.70 -13.01
CA SER A 19 4.02 -46.28 -11.70
C SER A 19 3.15 -45.05 -11.93
N ALA A 20 1.85 -45.20 -11.74
CA ALA A 20 0.89 -44.13 -11.71
C ALA A 20 1.32 -43.16 -10.58
N TYR A 21 1.95 -42.09 -10.93
CA TYR A 21 2.15 -40.95 -10.05
C TYR A 21 0.76 -40.52 -9.57
N GLY A 22 0.51 -40.75 -8.28
CA GLY A 22 -0.76 -40.42 -7.66
C GLY A 22 -1.15 -38.99 -7.95
N GLN A 23 -2.26 -38.82 -8.66
CA GLN A 23 -3.00 -37.57 -8.61
C GLN A 23 -3.34 -37.33 -7.14
N GLU A 24 -2.68 -36.38 -6.50
CA GLU A 24 -3.13 -35.85 -5.23
C GLU A 24 -4.61 -35.51 -5.39
N LYS A 25 -5.46 -36.25 -4.68
CA LYS A 25 -6.88 -35.92 -4.57
C LYS A 25 -6.93 -34.47 -4.02
N LYS A 26 -7.21 -33.50 -4.88
CA LYS A 26 -7.53 -32.12 -4.45
C LYS A 26 -8.59 -32.28 -3.36
N SER A 27 -8.24 -31.81 -2.17
CA SER A 27 -9.14 -31.81 -1.02
C SER A 27 -10.49 -31.22 -1.45
N THR A 28 -11.56 -31.99 -1.27
CA THR A 28 -12.95 -31.60 -1.56
C THR A 28 -13.49 -30.61 -0.50
N ALA A 29 -12.70 -30.26 0.51
CA ALA A 29 -13.09 -29.26 1.48
C ALA A 29 -13.25 -27.88 0.78
N PRO A 30 -14.33 -27.15 1.04
CA PRO A 30 -14.54 -25.85 0.43
C PRO A 30 -13.37 -24.94 0.75
N GLN A 31 -12.80 -24.31 -0.29
CA GLN A 31 -11.67 -23.40 -0.15
C GLN A 31 -12.05 -22.24 0.79
N LYS A 32 -11.25 -22.01 1.83
CA LYS A 32 -11.47 -20.94 2.80
C LYS A 32 -11.38 -19.58 2.10
N SER A 33 -12.28 -18.65 2.44
CA SER A 33 -12.38 -17.34 1.83
C SER A 33 -12.40 -16.24 2.90
N LEU A 34 -11.51 -15.26 2.80
CA LEU A 34 -11.45 -14.14 3.74
C LEU A 34 -12.78 -13.37 3.77
N LYS A 35 -13.28 -12.93 2.61
CA LYS A 35 -14.53 -12.17 2.55
C LYS A 35 -15.74 -12.93 3.07
N LYS A 36 -15.75 -14.27 2.98
CA LYS A 36 -16.84 -15.08 3.56
C LYS A 36 -16.69 -15.20 5.07
N ALA A 37 -15.46 -15.34 5.58
CA ALA A 37 -15.18 -15.41 7.00
C ALA A 37 -15.64 -14.17 7.75
N TYR A 38 -15.55 -13.00 7.12
CA TYR A 38 -15.90 -11.69 7.70
C TYR A 38 -17.15 -11.03 7.11
N SER A 39 -17.99 -11.76 6.38
CA SER A 39 -19.08 -11.23 5.55
C SER A 39 -20.12 -10.36 6.27
N ARG A 40 -20.25 -10.49 7.60
CA ARG A 40 -21.20 -9.73 8.42
C ARG A 40 -20.51 -8.72 9.35
N LYS A 41 -19.24 -8.46 9.13
CA LYS A 41 -18.42 -7.65 10.01
C LYS A 41 -17.91 -6.42 9.26
N PHE A 42 -17.03 -6.61 8.32
CA PHE A 42 -16.40 -5.54 7.54
C PHE A 42 -16.02 -6.06 6.13
N LEU A 43 -15.72 -5.15 5.24
CA LEU A 43 -15.22 -5.50 3.93
C LEU A 43 -13.76 -5.96 4.02
N ILE A 44 -13.40 -6.96 3.23
CA ILE A 44 -12.01 -7.39 3.04
C ILE A 44 -11.54 -6.98 1.67
N GLY A 45 -10.46 -6.20 1.61
CA GLY A 45 -9.90 -5.64 0.39
C GLY A 45 -8.45 -5.99 0.14
N ALA A 46 -7.99 -5.68 -1.07
CA ALA A 46 -6.59 -5.68 -1.42
C ALA A 46 -6.24 -4.47 -2.28
N ALA A 47 -5.00 -3.98 -2.18
CA ALA A 47 -4.48 -2.94 -3.05
C ALA A 47 -3.91 -3.56 -4.32
N ASN A 48 -4.37 -3.10 -5.48
CA ASN A 48 -3.83 -3.47 -6.79
C ASN A 48 -4.44 -2.61 -7.89
N ASP A 49 -3.63 -2.24 -8.89
CA ASP A 49 -4.12 -1.52 -10.09
C ASP A 49 -4.77 -2.45 -11.14
N LEU A 50 -4.82 -3.75 -10.90
CA LEU A 50 -5.32 -4.80 -11.79
C LEU A 50 -4.66 -4.82 -13.18
N ARG A 51 -3.45 -4.25 -13.30
CA ARG A 51 -2.67 -4.30 -14.55
C ARG A 51 -2.10 -5.69 -14.74
N SER A 52 -2.36 -6.29 -15.89
CA SER A 52 -1.77 -7.57 -16.29
C SER A 52 -1.94 -8.67 -15.22
N ILE A 53 -3.10 -8.73 -14.58
CA ILE A 53 -3.42 -9.83 -13.67
C ILE A 53 -3.65 -11.12 -14.48
N SER A 54 -3.08 -12.22 -13.99
CA SER A 54 -3.33 -13.55 -14.52
C SER A 54 -4.74 -14.06 -14.19
N GLU A 55 -5.21 -15.07 -14.90
CA GLU A 55 -6.48 -15.73 -14.56
C GLU A 55 -6.47 -16.27 -13.12
N ALA A 56 -5.34 -16.78 -12.65
CA ALA A 56 -5.17 -17.28 -11.29
C ALA A 56 -5.31 -16.14 -10.27
N GLU A 57 -4.66 -14.99 -10.50
CA GLU A 57 -4.82 -13.81 -9.65
C GLU A 57 -6.26 -13.26 -9.68
N ALA A 58 -6.92 -13.26 -10.84
CA ALA A 58 -8.31 -12.85 -10.95
C ALA A 58 -9.25 -13.77 -10.16
N ALA A 59 -9.05 -15.11 -10.25
CA ALA A 59 -9.80 -16.08 -9.48
C ALA A 59 -9.56 -15.93 -7.97
N TYR A 60 -8.32 -15.69 -7.57
CA TYR A 60 -7.90 -15.46 -6.20
C TYR A 60 -8.54 -14.17 -5.63
N ILE A 61 -8.50 -13.06 -6.37
CA ILE A 61 -9.16 -11.80 -5.97
C ILE A 61 -10.66 -12.05 -5.74
N LYS A 62 -11.34 -12.70 -6.67
CA LYS A 62 -12.77 -13.02 -6.55
C LYS A 62 -13.08 -13.95 -5.40
N LEU A 63 -12.17 -14.80 -5.00
CA LEU A 63 -12.36 -15.71 -3.86
C LEU A 63 -12.26 -14.97 -2.52
N HIS A 64 -11.25 -14.10 -2.35
CA HIS A 64 -10.86 -13.58 -1.05
C HIS A 64 -11.38 -12.17 -0.76
N TYR A 65 -11.58 -11.33 -1.76
CA TYR A 65 -11.86 -9.90 -1.57
C TYR A 65 -13.25 -9.49 -2.08
N ASN A 66 -13.78 -8.44 -1.50
CA ASN A 66 -15.03 -7.80 -1.93
C ASN A 66 -14.88 -6.30 -2.22
N ILE A 67 -13.68 -5.75 -2.02
CA ILE A 67 -13.32 -4.39 -2.39
C ILE A 67 -11.87 -4.32 -2.88
N ILE A 68 -11.57 -3.45 -3.84
CA ILE A 68 -10.22 -3.20 -4.35
C ILE A 68 -9.88 -1.73 -4.19
N THR A 69 -8.66 -1.45 -3.75
CA THR A 69 -8.07 -0.11 -3.69
C THR A 69 -6.99 -0.01 -4.77
N PRO A 70 -6.98 1.01 -5.66
CA PRO A 70 -5.87 1.22 -6.60
C PRO A 70 -4.59 1.51 -5.82
N GLU A 71 -3.52 0.78 -6.15
CA GLU A 71 -2.24 1.01 -5.49
C GLU A 71 -1.58 2.32 -5.96
N ASN A 72 -1.72 2.65 -7.26
CA ASN A 72 -1.08 3.81 -7.85
C ASN A 72 -1.96 4.58 -8.84
N CYS A 73 -2.79 3.93 -9.66
CA CYS A 73 -3.37 4.52 -10.85
C CYS A 73 -4.35 5.69 -10.60
N MET A 74 -4.83 5.90 -9.38
CA MET A 74 -5.69 7.03 -9.01
C MET A 74 -4.96 8.10 -8.19
N LYS A 75 -3.66 7.96 -7.90
CA LYS A 75 -2.87 9.02 -7.28
C LYS A 75 -2.78 10.24 -8.22
N PRO A 76 -2.58 11.46 -7.69
CA PRO A 76 -2.61 12.68 -8.52
C PRO A 76 -1.68 12.62 -9.73
N GLN A 77 -0.44 12.15 -9.58
CA GLN A 77 0.50 12.15 -10.68
C GLN A 77 0.16 11.16 -11.82
N PRO A 78 -0.21 9.89 -11.58
CA PRO A 78 -0.61 9.01 -12.65
C PRO A 78 -1.90 9.44 -13.37
N ILE A 79 -2.88 9.98 -12.62
CA ILE A 79 -4.19 10.31 -13.17
C ILE A 79 -4.26 11.70 -13.79
N HIS A 80 -3.49 12.68 -13.28
CA HIS A 80 -3.48 14.07 -13.72
C HIS A 80 -2.03 14.60 -13.85
N PRO A 81 -1.23 14.02 -14.77
CA PRO A 81 0.21 14.27 -14.86
C PRO A 81 0.58 15.70 -15.25
N SER A 82 -0.26 16.39 -15.99
CA SER A 82 -0.07 17.80 -16.38
C SER A 82 -1.39 18.56 -16.37
N VAL A 83 -1.33 19.88 -16.31
CA VAL A 83 -2.50 20.77 -16.16
C VAL A 83 -3.62 20.48 -17.17
N ASP A 84 -3.28 20.07 -18.37
CA ASP A 84 -4.24 19.84 -19.46
C ASP A 84 -4.52 18.34 -19.71
N THR A 85 -3.98 17.42 -18.89
CA THR A 85 -4.01 15.99 -19.21
C THR A 85 -4.53 15.15 -18.06
N TYR A 86 -5.63 14.43 -18.30
CA TYR A 86 -6.09 13.34 -17.44
C TYR A 86 -5.87 11.98 -18.11
N ASN A 87 -5.35 11.03 -17.35
CA ASN A 87 -5.12 9.66 -17.80
C ASN A 87 -5.97 8.67 -16.99
N PHE A 88 -7.17 8.41 -17.46
CA PHE A 88 -8.12 7.52 -16.80
C PHE A 88 -8.07 6.06 -17.31
N VAL A 89 -7.23 5.74 -18.30
CA VAL A 89 -7.26 4.43 -18.98
C VAL A 89 -7.17 3.26 -18.01
N ILE A 90 -6.22 3.32 -17.06
CA ILE A 90 -6.01 2.22 -16.11
C ILE A 90 -7.10 2.21 -15.04
N SER A 91 -7.43 3.38 -14.50
CA SER A 91 -8.45 3.50 -13.45
C SER A 91 -9.85 3.13 -13.95
N ASP A 92 -10.21 3.51 -15.19
CA ASP A 92 -11.45 3.08 -15.82
C ASP A 92 -11.52 1.55 -15.99
N ALA A 93 -10.45 0.96 -16.56
CA ALA A 93 -10.38 -0.49 -16.75
C ALA A 93 -10.50 -1.25 -15.42
N MET A 94 -9.86 -0.74 -14.36
CA MET A 94 -9.94 -1.30 -13.03
C MET A 94 -11.36 -1.21 -12.45
N VAL A 95 -11.98 -0.05 -12.49
CA VAL A 95 -13.35 0.16 -11.99
C VAL A 95 -14.34 -0.72 -12.73
N ASP A 96 -14.26 -0.77 -14.06
CA ASP A 96 -15.13 -1.60 -14.89
C ASP A 96 -14.96 -3.10 -14.58
N TRP A 97 -13.70 -3.54 -14.40
CA TRP A 97 -13.44 -4.93 -14.05
C TRP A 97 -14.02 -5.27 -12.67
N CYS A 98 -13.85 -4.40 -11.69
CA CYS A 98 -14.42 -4.58 -10.35
C CYS A 98 -15.94 -4.67 -10.40
N GLN A 99 -16.62 -3.74 -11.09
CA GLN A 99 -18.07 -3.74 -11.23
C GLN A 99 -18.58 -5.02 -11.92
N LYS A 100 -17.95 -5.45 -13.02
CA LYS A 100 -18.30 -6.69 -13.73
C LYS A 100 -18.15 -7.95 -12.89
N ASN A 101 -17.28 -7.92 -11.88
CA ASN A 101 -17.03 -9.05 -10.98
C ASN A 101 -17.70 -8.90 -9.60
N GLY A 102 -18.58 -7.91 -9.41
CA GLY A 102 -19.29 -7.69 -8.15
C GLY A 102 -18.41 -7.23 -6.99
N LEU A 103 -17.30 -6.55 -7.29
CA LEU A 103 -16.38 -5.97 -6.32
C LEU A 103 -16.63 -4.47 -6.20
N LYS A 104 -16.52 -3.96 -4.97
CA LYS A 104 -16.49 -2.53 -4.70
C LYS A 104 -15.12 -1.95 -5.02
N VAL A 105 -15.05 -0.63 -5.14
CA VAL A 105 -13.77 0.12 -5.31
C VAL A 105 -13.69 1.19 -4.24
N TRP A 106 -12.50 1.36 -3.68
CA TRP A 106 -12.14 2.48 -2.81
C TRP A 106 -11.13 3.35 -3.55
N GLY A 107 -11.35 4.65 -3.64
CA GLY A 107 -10.46 5.58 -4.33
C GLY A 107 -9.27 6.00 -3.46
N HIS A 108 -8.06 5.88 -3.99
CA HIS A 108 -6.82 6.26 -3.30
C HIS A 108 -5.86 6.94 -4.27
N THR A 109 -5.50 8.16 -4.04
CA THR A 109 -5.89 9.21 -3.10
C THR A 109 -6.03 10.54 -3.85
N LEU A 110 -6.90 11.46 -3.39
CA LEU A 110 -7.14 12.71 -4.13
C LEU A 110 -6.02 13.73 -3.92
N ALA A 111 -5.42 13.79 -2.73
CA ALA A 111 -4.30 14.67 -2.43
C ALA A 111 -3.30 14.00 -1.48
N TRP A 112 -2.02 14.17 -1.78
CA TRP A 112 -0.91 13.59 -1.02
C TRP A 112 0.33 14.49 -1.11
N HIS A 113 1.19 14.48 -0.11
CA HIS A 113 2.46 15.20 -0.15
C HIS A 113 3.47 14.61 -1.14
N SER A 114 3.31 13.31 -1.50
CA SER A 114 4.08 12.60 -2.52
C SER A 114 3.22 12.39 -3.77
N GLN A 115 3.83 12.14 -4.91
CA GLN A 115 3.16 11.91 -6.19
C GLN A 115 2.07 12.95 -6.53
N SER A 116 2.22 14.20 -6.05
CA SER A 116 1.49 15.37 -6.53
C SER A 116 2.37 16.13 -7.51
N PRO A 117 1.94 16.28 -8.78
CA PRO A 117 2.73 16.97 -9.81
C PRO A 117 3.05 18.42 -9.43
N ASN A 118 4.24 18.89 -9.81
CA ASN A 118 4.69 20.23 -9.51
C ASN A 118 3.82 21.33 -10.11
N TRP A 119 3.15 21.05 -11.25
CA TRP A 119 2.28 21.99 -11.91
C TRP A 119 1.14 22.52 -11.01
N PHE A 120 0.75 21.78 -9.98
CA PHE A 120 -0.23 22.28 -9.01
C PHE A 120 0.26 23.54 -8.31
N PHE A 121 1.56 23.63 -8.04
CA PHE A 121 2.15 24.61 -7.10
C PHE A 121 2.95 25.71 -7.77
N GLN A 122 3.35 25.58 -9.04
CA GLN A 122 4.19 26.56 -9.73
C GLN A 122 3.35 27.54 -10.56
N GLU A 123 3.84 28.79 -10.67
CA GLU A 123 3.14 29.86 -11.40
C GLU A 123 2.90 29.46 -12.86
N ASP A 124 3.94 29.01 -13.56
CA ASP A 124 3.82 28.42 -14.89
C ASP A 124 3.62 26.90 -14.75
N PRO A 125 2.39 26.36 -14.96
CA PRO A 125 2.11 24.95 -14.82
C PRO A 125 2.81 24.07 -15.88
N LYS A 126 3.33 24.67 -16.95
CA LYS A 126 4.06 23.98 -18.05
C LYS A 126 5.57 24.06 -17.91
N ALA A 127 6.09 24.77 -16.91
CA ALA A 127 7.52 24.81 -16.65
C ALA A 127 8.05 23.39 -16.34
N GLU A 128 8.98 22.93 -17.16
CA GLU A 128 9.63 21.63 -16.93
C GLU A 128 10.52 21.68 -15.66
N PRO A 129 10.61 20.61 -14.87
CA PRO A 129 11.56 20.53 -13.79
C PRO A 129 12.97 20.74 -14.36
N ALA A 130 13.75 21.63 -13.75
CA ALA A 130 15.14 21.83 -14.14
C ALA A 130 15.84 20.46 -14.15
N ARG A 131 16.36 20.05 -15.29
CA ARG A 131 17.18 18.85 -15.35
C ARG A 131 18.30 19.02 -14.33
N PRO A 132 18.56 18.02 -13.46
CA PRO A 132 19.73 18.08 -12.60
C PRO A 132 20.92 18.39 -13.50
N GLN A 133 21.55 19.55 -13.31
CA GLN A 133 22.82 19.81 -13.98
C GLN A 133 23.75 18.70 -13.51
N ALA A 134 24.23 17.91 -14.47
CA ALA A 134 25.29 16.97 -14.18
C ALA A 134 26.42 17.78 -13.55
N SER A 135 26.70 17.53 -12.27
CA SER A 135 27.87 18.12 -11.64
C SER A 135 29.05 17.87 -12.56
N PRO A 136 29.82 18.92 -12.95
CA PRO A 136 30.98 18.70 -13.80
C PRO A 136 31.83 17.62 -13.13
N ALA A 137 32.15 16.59 -13.88
CA ALA A 137 33.03 15.53 -13.40
C ALA A 137 34.31 16.20 -12.88
N PRO A 138 34.86 15.83 -11.71
CA PRO A 138 36.13 16.36 -11.25
C PRO A 138 37.16 16.10 -12.34
N GLN A 139 37.70 17.17 -12.92
CA GLN A 139 38.83 17.05 -13.84
C GLN A 139 39.97 16.40 -13.04
N ALA A 140 40.34 15.19 -13.44
CA ALA A 140 41.53 14.53 -12.94
C ALA A 140 42.73 15.37 -13.40
N GLN A 141 43.23 16.23 -12.52
CA GLN A 141 44.58 16.78 -12.69
C GLN A 141 45.57 15.66 -12.47
N ALA A 142 46.18 15.23 -13.58
CA ALA A 142 47.32 14.38 -13.57
C ALA A 142 48.49 15.12 -12.91
N LEU A 143 48.82 14.79 -11.69
CA LEU A 143 50.12 15.06 -11.09
C LEU A 143 50.81 13.72 -10.91
N ALA A 144 51.77 13.51 -11.80
CA ALA A 144 52.82 12.49 -11.59
C ALA A 144 53.69 12.88 -10.42
N SER A 145 53.88 11.99 -9.46
CA SER A 145 55.11 11.88 -8.69
C SER A 145 55.20 10.51 -8.00
N GLU A 146 56.40 10.00 -8.11
CA GLU A 146 56.91 8.65 -7.81
C GLU A 146 56.80 8.21 -6.33
N ALA A 147 56.74 6.88 -6.21
CA ALA A 147 57.33 6.06 -5.18
C ALA A 147 56.79 6.12 -3.75
N ALA A 148 56.11 5.07 -3.33
CA ALA A 148 56.44 4.29 -2.14
C ALA A 148 55.69 2.96 -2.13
N GLN A 149 56.47 1.88 -2.02
CA GLN A 149 56.05 0.48 -1.96
C GLN A 149 55.45 0.16 -0.55
N GLY A 150 54.39 -0.68 -0.54
CA GLY A 150 54.18 -1.61 0.57
C GLY A 150 53.04 -1.32 1.53
N ALA A 151 51.78 -1.64 1.16
CA ALA A 151 50.76 -2.10 2.09
C ALA A 151 49.69 -2.89 1.35
N PRO A 152 49.13 -3.96 1.92
CA PRO A 152 48.14 -4.77 1.21
C PRO A 152 46.78 -4.03 1.04
N PRO A 153 46.01 -4.30 -0.02
CA PRO A 153 44.78 -3.58 -0.30
C PRO A 153 43.68 -3.95 0.69
N ALA A 154 43.12 -2.93 1.33
CA ALA A 154 41.85 -3.04 2.03
C ALA A 154 40.72 -3.34 1.02
N PRO A 155 39.68 -4.12 1.39
CA PRO A 155 38.64 -4.51 0.47
C PRO A 155 37.83 -3.29 -0.02
N ALA A 156 37.64 -3.21 -1.31
CA ALA A 156 36.89 -2.19 -2.01
C ALA A 156 35.39 -2.24 -1.62
N ALA A 157 35.01 -1.43 -0.66
CA ALA A 157 33.64 -1.11 -0.32
C ALA A 157 33.26 0.28 -0.86
N ALA A 158 33.25 0.43 -2.19
CA ALA A 158 32.73 1.64 -2.80
C ALA A 158 32.46 1.43 -4.28
N ALA A 159 31.42 0.73 -4.65
CA ALA A 159 30.72 0.92 -5.94
C ALA A 159 29.47 0.06 -6.00
N ASN A 160 28.42 0.45 -5.32
CA ASN A 160 27.05 0.20 -5.76
C ASN A 160 26.11 1.14 -4.99
N ARG A 161 26.26 2.43 -5.24
CA ARG A 161 25.18 3.37 -5.05
C ARG A 161 24.21 3.18 -6.22
N ALA A 162 23.58 1.99 -6.27
CA ALA A 162 22.48 1.73 -7.17
C ALA A 162 21.46 2.85 -6.97
N GLN A 163 21.14 3.49 -8.06
CA GLN A 163 20.21 4.60 -8.17
C GLN A 163 18.96 4.31 -7.34
N ARG A 164 18.87 4.95 -6.17
CA ARG A 164 17.58 5.10 -5.51
C ARG A 164 16.66 5.74 -6.54
N PRO A 165 15.44 5.22 -6.81
CA PRO A 165 14.49 5.99 -7.55
C PRO A 165 14.40 7.34 -6.84
N ASN A 166 14.62 8.40 -7.61
CA ASN A 166 14.70 9.75 -7.09
C ASN A 166 13.33 10.15 -6.55
N MET A 167 13.04 9.79 -5.29
CA MET A 167 11.83 10.20 -4.57
C MET A 167 11.87 11.70 -4.24
N GLY A 168 12.93 12.41 -4.62
CA GLY A 168 13.19 13.81 -4.29
C GLY A 168 12.63 14.84 -5.28
N GLY A 169 11.80 14.43 -6.26
CA GLY A 169 11.29 15.35 -7.28
C GLY A 169 9.89 15.92 -7.03
N PHE A 170 9.13 15.33 -6.12
CA PHE A 170 7.75 15.72 -5.90
C PHE A 170 7.67 16.92 -4.94
N GLY A 171 6.97 18.00 -5.37
CA GLY A 171 6.76 19.23 -4.60
C GLY A 171 7.93 20.20 -4.59
N ARG A 172 9.03 19.96 -5.29
CA ARG A 172 10.03 20.99 -5.58
C ARG A 172 9.66 21.70 -6.88
N ILE A 173 9.05 22.88 -6.74
CA ILE A 173 8.75 23.72 -7.90
C ILE A 173 10.03 24.29 -8.50
N THR A 174 10.00 24.49 -9.81
CA THR A 174 11.03 25.23 -10.55
C THR A 174 10.46 26.58 -10.96
N GLY A 175 10.88 27.63 -10.29
CA GLY A 175 10.34 28.97 -10.49
C GLY A 175 9.43 29.44 -9.35
N PRO A 176 8.74 30.57 -9.53
CA PRO A 176 7.85 31.12 -8.52
C PRO A 176 6.69 30.18 -8.20
N PRO A 177 6.23 30.13 -6.94
CA PRO A 177 4.98 29.44 -6.61
C PRO A 177 3.79 30.20 -7.20
N ALA A 178 2.76 29.45 -7.59
CA ALA A 178 1.46 30.02 -7.92
C ALA A 178 0.83 30.66 -6.66
N SER A 179 -0.11 31.58 -6.87
CA SER A 179 -0.87 32.13 -5.75
C SER A 179 -1.71 31.01 -5.08
N LYS A 180 -2.05 31.22 -3.81
CA LYS A 180 -2.89 30.31 -3.04
C LYS A 180 -4.22 30.01 -3.75
N GLU A 181 -4.85 31.02 -4.30
CA GLU A 181 -6.13 30.93 -5.02
C GLU A 181 -6.01 30.01 -6.23
N VAL A 182 -4.93 30.17 -7.01
CA VAL A 182 -4.66 29.32 -8.19
C VAL A 182 -4.41 27.87 -7.79
N ILE A 183 -3.66 27.63 -6.72
CA ILE A 183 -3.40 26.27 -6.21
C ILE A 183 -4.72 25.63 -5.75
N LEU A 184 -5.57 26.36 -5.04
CA LEU A 184 -6.87 25.89 -4.59
C LEU A 184 -7.81 25.60 -5.76
N GLU A 185 -7.86 26.44 -6.79
CA GLU A 185 -8.64 26.21 -8.00
C GLU A 185 -8.20 24.95 -8.73
N ARG A 186 -6.90 24.73 -8.89
CA ARG A 186 -6.33 23.53 -9.51
C ARG A 186 -6.68 22.27 -8.72
N LEU A 187 -6.59 22.31 -7.40
CA LEU A 187 -6.97 21.18 -6.55
C LEU A 187 -8.49 20.92 -6.62
N LYS A 188 -9.31 21.98 -6.57
CA LYS A 188 -10.77 21.85 -6.73
C LYS A 188 -11.12 21.21 -8.06
N SER A 189 -10.55 21.71 -9.15
CA SER A 189 -10.78 21.15 -10.50
C SER A 189 -10.37 19.67 -10.57
N HIS A 190 -9.22 19.31 -9.98
CA HIS A 190 -8.78 17.92 -9.91
C HIS A 190 -9.78 17.03 -9.16
N ILE A 191 -10.17 17.42 -7.96
CA ILE A 191 -11.09 16.66 -7.12
C ILE A 191 -12.45 16.51 -7.81
N MET A 192 -13.02 17.62 -8.30
CA MET A 192 -14.33 17.62 -8.99
C MET A 192 -14.32 16.71 -10.22
N THR A 193 -13.23 16.72 -10.98
CA THR A 193 -13.10 15.89 -12.20
C THR A 193 -12.93 14.42 -11.84
N VAL A 194 -12.05 14.08 -10.91
CA VAL A 194 -11.74 12.69 -10.57
C VAL A 194 -12.91 12.04 -9.82
N VAL A 195 -13.42 12.68 -8.78
CA VAL A 195 -14.55 12.15 -8.01
C VAL A 195 -15.81 12.11 -8.87
N GLY A 196 -16.10 13.18 -9.61
CA GLY A 196 -17.27 13.27 -10.49
C GLY A 196 -17.29 12.18 -11.57
N ARG A 197 -16.11 11.82 -12.13
CA ARG A 197 -16.02 10.71 -13.11
C ARG A 197 -16.48 9.38 -12.55
N TYR A 198 -16.22 9.13 -11.28
CA TYR A 198 -16.52 7.85 -10.61
C TYR A 198 -17.73 7.95 -9.65
N LYS A 199 -18.51 9.03 -9.73
CA LYS A 199 -19.72 9.20 -8.92
C LYS A 199 -20.61 7.97 -8.98
N GLY A 200 -20.98 7.45 -7.79
CA GLY A 200 -21.81 6.25 -7.65
C GLY A 200 -21.12 4.93 -8.02
N LYS A 201 -19.86 4.94 -8.45
CA LYS A 201 -19.08 3.74 -8.80
C LYS A 201 -18.03 3.40 -7.73
N ILE A 202 -17.49 4.40 -7.05
CA ILE A 202 -16.51 4.28 -5.97
C ILE A 202 -17.21 4.46 -4.63
N THR A 203 -16.94 3.56 -3.68
CA THR A 203 -17.61 3.53 -2.37
C THR A 203 -17.19 4.70 -1.48
N GLY A 204 -15.94 5.14 -1.61
CA GLY A 204 -15.38 6.25 -0.84
C GLY A 204 -13.95 6.54 -1.26
N TRP A 205 -13.39 7.62 -0.71
CA TRP A 205 -12.09 8.15 -1.08
C TRP A 205 -11.21 8.44 0.14
N ASP A 206 -9.93 8.13 0.03
CA ASP A 206 -8.90 8.76 0.84
C ASP A 206 -8.69 10.17 0.25
N VAL A 207 -9.33 11.17 0.88
CA VAL A 207 -9.35 12.55 0.35
C VAL A 207 -7.98 13.20 0.51
N PHE A 208 -7.40 13.07 1.70
CA PHE A 208 -6.06 13.52 2.00
C PHE A 208 -5.24 12.41 2.65
N ASN A 209 -4.03 12.21 2.13
CA ASN A 209 -3.12 11.17 2.60
C ASN A 209 -1.88 11.77 3.27
N GLU A 210 -1.54 11.28 4.49
CA GLU A 210 -0.28 11.52 5.20
C GLU A 210 0.05 13.01 5.41
N SER A 211 -0.89 13.79 5.92
CA SER A 211 -0.66 15.21 6.19
C SER A 211 0.18 15.49 7.43
N ILE A 212 0.27 14.52 8.36
CA ILE A 212 0.98 14.69 9.63
C ILE A 212 2.45 14.28 9.45
N ALA A 213 3.37 15.14 9.85
CA ALA A 213 4.80 14.84 9.85
C ALA A 213 5.17 13.84 10.96
N ASP A 214 6.29 13.14 10.76
CA ASP A 214 6.83 12.27 11.79
C ASP A 214 7.50 13.06 12.91
N GLY A 215 7.63 12.48 14.11
CA GLY A 215 8.44 13.02 15.20
C GLY A 215 7.81 14.15 16.01
N GLY A 216 6.50 14.43 15.85
CA GLY A 216 5.80 15.40 16.70
C GLY A 216 5.56 14.86 18.12
N ASP A 217 5.39 15.76 19.09
CA ASP A 217 5.08 15.43 20.49
C ASP A 217 3.57 15.25 20.77
N GLY A 218 2.72 15.63 19.81
CA GLY A 218 1.26 15.56 19.92
C GLY A 218 0.61 16.80 20.54
N THR A 219 1.35 17.88 20.76
CA THR A 219 0.79 19.15 21.26
C THR A 219 0.17 20.01 20.15
N THR A 220 0.51 19.71 18.89
CA THR A 220 -0.03 20.36 17.69
C THR A 220 -0.43 19.31 16.67
N GLU A 221 -1.10 19.72 15.58
CA GLU A 221 -1.41 18.86 14.44
C GLU A 221 -0.15 18.36 13.72
N ASN A 222 0.99 19.01 13.91
CA ASN A 222 2.29 18.69 13.31
C ASN A 222 2.19 18.44 11.78
N LEU A 223 1.49 19.31 11.07
CA LEU A 223 1.30 19.17 9.63
C LEU A 223 2.62 19.29 8.87
N ARG A 224 2.78 18.48 7.83
CA ARG A 224 3.96 18.50 6.96
C ARG A 224 4.08 19.87 6.29
N THR A 225 5.19 20.57 6.54
CA THR A 225 5.54 21.84 5.87
C THR A 225 5.96 21.57 4.42
N PHE A 226 5.07 20.99 3.62
CA PHE A 226 5.36 20.56 2.27
C PHE A 226 4.17 20.87 1.35
N SER A 227 4.43 21.30 0.13
CA SER A 227 3.47 21.51 -0.95
C SER A 227 2.13 22.14 -0.51
N TRP A 228 1.12 21.34 -0.24
CA TRP A 228 -0.23 21.81 0.06
C TRP A 228 -0.28 22.74 1.27
N TYR A 229 0.28 22.30 2.39
CA TYR A 229 0.27 23.13 3.61
C TYR A 229 1.19 24.35 3.50
N GLN A 230 2.36 24.20 2.85
CA GLN A 230 3.34 25.28 2.69
C GLN A 230 2.78 26.45 1.87
N TYR A 231 2.05 26.16 0.79
CA TYR A 231 1.60 27.19 -0.16
C TYR A 231 0.16 27.65 0.09
N VAL A 232 -0.64 26.84 0.77
CA VAL A 232 -2.07 27.13 0.99
C VAL A 232 -2.39 27.38 2.45
N GLY A 233 -1.88 26.56 3.36
CA GLY A 233 -2.25 26.55 4.78
C GLY A 233 -3.17 25.38 5.13
N PRO A 234 -3.57 25.24 6.43
CA PRO A 234 -4.29 24.07 6.93
C PRO A 234 -5.70 23.92 6.36
N GLU A 235 -6.33 24.99 5.90
CA GLU A 235 -7.67 24.99 5.31
C GLU A 235 -7.79 24.15 4.05
N VAL A 236 -6.68 23.83 3.36
CA VAL A 236 -6.69 22.99 2.16
C VAL A 236 -7.33 21.61 2.43
N LEU A 237 -7.14 21.08 3.65
CA LEU A 237 -7.72 19.79 4.01
C LEU A 237 -9.24 19.88 4.06
N THR A 238 -9.78 20.86 4.81
CA THR A 238 -11.23 21.06 4.94
C THR A 238 -11.89 21.33 3.58
N LEU A 239 -11.26 22.14 2.74
CA LEU A 239 -11.74 22.44 1.39
C LEU A 239 -11.76 21.22 0.50
N ALA A 240 -10.73 20.38 0.54
CA ALA A 240 -10.68 19.14 -0.24
C ALA A 240 -11.84 18.18 0.10
N PHE A 241 -12.15 18.02 1.40
CA PHE A 241 -13.30 17.23 1.83
C PHE A 241 -14.62 17.82 1.32
N LYS A 242 -14.79 19.15 1.39
CA LYS A 242 -16.00 19.81 0.89
C LYS A 242 -16.19 19.62 -0.62
N TRP A 243 -15.12 19.73 -1.41
CA TRP A 243 -15.17 19.51 -2.85
C TRP A 243 -15.41 18.05 -3.22
N ALA A 244 -14.83 17.12 -2.50
CA ALA A 244 -15.08 15.69 -2.72
C ALA A 244 -16.57 15.36 -2.47
N HIS A 245 -17.16 15.91 -1.40
CA HIS A 245 -18.59 15.77 -1.11
C HIS A 245 -19.48 16.48 -2.14
N GLU A 246 -19.09 17.66 -2.61
CA GLU A 246 -19.80 18.38 -3.68
C GLU A 246 -19.86 17.54 -4.95
N ALA A 247 -18.76 16.83 -5.29
CA ALA A 247 -18.67 15.99 -6.47
C ALA A 247 -19.48 14.69 -6.35
N ASP A 248 -19.40 14.02 -5.17
CA ASP A 248 -20.17 12.81 -4.87
C ASP A 248 -20.62 12.81 -3.40
N PRO A 249 -21.87 13.28 -3.12
CA PRO A 249 -22.39 13.35 -1.75
C PRO A 249 -22.58 11.99 -1.05
N ASP A 250 -22.65 10.89 -1.83
CA ASP A 250 -22.89 9.54 -1.31
C ASP A 250 -21.58 8.80 -0.98
N ALA A 251 -20.43 9.31 -1.45
CA ALA A 251 -19.15 8.70 -1.19
C ALA A 251 -18.70 8.90 0.26
N GLN A 252 -18.12 7.87 0.85
CA GLN A 252 -17.43 7.99 2.14
C GLN A 252 -16.11 8.76 1.95
N LEU A 253 -15.78 9.65 2.89
CA LEU A 253 -14.61 10.53 2.78
C LEU A 253 -13.70 10.36 3.99
N TYR A 254 -12.47 9.90 3.75
CA TYR A 254 -11.53 9.53 4.78
C TYR A 254 -10.25 10.38 4.74
N TYR A 255 -9.74 10.66 5.94
CA TYR A 255 -8.33 11.00 6.15
C TYR A 255 -7.53 9.71 6.33
N ASN A 256 -6.41 9.52 5.65
CA ASN A 256 -5.60 8.30 5.71
C ASN A 256 -4.14 8.63 6.08
N ASP A 257 -3.57 7.91 7.05
CA ASP A 257 -2.17 8.12 7.44
C ASP A 257 -1.57 6.87 8.12
N TYR A 258 -0.24 6.80 8.13
CA TYR A 258 0.52 5.74 8.80
C TYR A 258 0.95 6.17 10.20
N ASN A 259 1.21 5.19 11.08
CA ASN A 259 1.69 5.38 12.45
C ASN A 259 0.80 6.28 13.34
N ILE A 260 -0.43 6.57 12.91
CA ILE A 260 -1.37 7.36 13.70
C ILE A 260 -2.00 6.58 14.85
N GLU A 261 -1.75 5.28 14.94
CA GLU A 261 -2.05 4.48 16.11
C GLU A 261 -0.97 4.59 17.19
N GLN A 262 0.28 4.90 16.82
CA GLN A 262 1.41 4.88 17.75
C GLN A 262 1.27 5.96 18.84
N GLY A 263 1.32 5.52 20.08
CA GLY A 263 1.18 6.38 21.26
C GLY A 263 -0.27 6.63 21.69
N ALA A 264 -1.24 5.87 21.18
CA ALA A 264 -2.66 6.05 21.46
C ALA A 264 -3.02 5.85 22.93
N VAL A 265 -2.42 4.87 23.60
CA VAL A 265 -2.63 4.62 25.04
C VAL A 265 -2.19 5.83 25.86
N ALA A 266 -1.05 6.44 25.51
CA ALA A 266 -0.52 7.60 26.21
C ALA A 266 -1.04 8.94 25.66
N ASN A 267 -1.85 8.93 24.61
CA ASN A 267 -2.34 10.11 23.87
C ASN A 267 -1.21 11.10 23.53
N LYS A 268 -0.18 10.62 22.85
CA LYS A 268 1.01 11.40 22.49
C LYS A 268 1.44 11.18 21.04
N GLY A 269 2.44 11.93 20.59
CA GLY A 269 3.08 11.76 19.30
C GLY A 269 2.10 11.92 18.12
N LYS A 270 2.29 11.12 17.07
CA LYS A 270 1.49 11.22 15.85
C LYS A 270 0.02 10.90 16.07
N HIS A 271 -0.31 10.02 17.04
CA HIS A 271 -1.70 9.77 17.41
C HIS A 271 -2.39 11.03 17.94
N ALA A 272 -1.80 11.70 18.94
CA ALA A 272 -2.40 12.91 19.50
C ALA A 272 -2.53 14.03 18.46
N SER A 273 -1.53 14.18 17.57
CA SER A 273 -1.60 15.10 16.43
C SER A 273 -2.77 14.78 15.50
N SER A 274 -3.03 13.50 15.22
CA SER A 274 -4.16 13.08 14.39
C SER A 274 -5.52 13.38 15.04
N ILE A 275 -5.63 13.20 16.34
CA ILE A 275 -6.84 13.58 17.09
C ILE A 275 -7.10 15.09 17.01
N LEU A 276 -6.06 15.92 17.11
CA LEU A 276 -6.19 17.38 16.97
C LEU A 276 -6.66 17.75 15.55
N LEU A 277 -6.03 17.19 14.53
CA LEU A 277 -6.39 17.40 13.13
C LEU A 277 -7.85 17.00 12.86
N LEU A 278 -8.27 15.81 13.28
CA LEU A 278 -9.64 15.32 13.05
C LEU A 278 -10.68 16.18 13.78
N LYS A 279 -10.41 16.59 15.01
CA LYS A 279 -11.28 17.51 15.76
C LYS A 279 -11.42 18.85 15.03
N ARG A 280 -10.34 19.41 14.47
CA ARG A 280 -10.42 20.65 13.70
C ARG A 280 -11.24 20.45 12.41
N LEU A 281 -11.00 19.40 11.64
CA LEU A 281 -11.78 19.11 10.43
C LEU A 281 -13.27 19.01 10.72
N ILE A 282 -13.65 18.30 11.80
CA ILE A 282 -15.04 18.19 12.23
C ILE A 282 -15.60 19.57 12.62
N ALA A 283 -14.86 20.37 13.42
CA ALA A 283 -15.27 21.69 13.85
C ALA A 283 -15.43 22.68 12.70
N GLU A 284 -14.62 22.57 11.64
CA GLU A 284 -14.70 23.40 10.42
C GLU A 284 -15.79 22.90 9.45
N GLY A 285 -16.55 21.86 9.82
CA GLY A 285 -17.62 21.31 9.00
C GLY A 285 -17.11 20.59 7.74
N ALA A 286 -15.94 19.95 7.81
CA ALA A 286 -15.51 19.01 6.77
C ALA A 286 -16.44 17.79 6.81
N PRO A 287 -16.99 17.32 5.68
CA PRO A 287 -17.87 16.15 5.62
C PRO A 287 -17.06 14.85 5.71
N ILE A 288 -16.17 14.78 6.70
CA ILE A 288 -15.35 13.59 6.96
C ILE A 288 -16.21 12.49 7.59
N THR A 289 -16.16 11.28 7.05
CA THR A 289 -16.94 10.14 7.51
C THR A 289 -16.10 9.10 8.26
N GLY A 290 -14.79 9.11 8.07
CA GLY A 290 -13.90 8.14 8.73
C GLY A 290 -12.42 8.48 8.64
N VAL A 291 -11.64 7.62 9.29
CA VAL A 291 -10.18 7.67 9.32
C VAL A 291 -9.60 6.32 8.92
N GLY A 292 -8.57 6.37 8.09
CA GLY A 292 -7.77 5.22 7.67
C GLY A 292 -6.49 5.12 8.48
N ILE A 293 -6.30 4.03 9.19
CA ILE A 293 -5.02 3.62 9.76
C ILE A 293 -4.35 2.76 8.72
N GLN A 294 -3.22 3.17 8.13
CA GLN A 294 -2.58 2.41 7.07
C GLN A 294 -2.25 0.97 7.50
N GLY A 295 -1.68 0.80 8.68
CA GLY A 295 -1.42 -0.54 9.22
C GLY A 295 -0.18 -1.21 8.61
N HIS A 296 0.86 -0.44 8.33
CA HIS A 296 2.18 -0.92 7.93
C HIS A 296 2.98 -1.36 9.14
N TRP A 297 2.74 -2.58 9.60
CA TRP A 297 3.19 -3.06 10.91
C TRP A 297 4.36 -4.04 10.85
N HIS A 298 4.82 -4.44 12.03
CA HIS A 298 5.97 -5.31 12.29
C HIS A 298 5.62 -6.38 13.33
N LEU A 299 6.52 -7.34 13.56
CA LEU A 299 6.33 -8.41 14.54
C LEU A 299 6.20 -7.91 15.99
N ASP A 300 6.69 -6.72 16.27
CA ASP A 300 6.72 -6.06 17.60
C ASP A 300 5.77 -4.86 17.69
N THR A 301 4.79 -4.77 16.80
CA THR A 301 3.74 -3.73 16.84
C THR A 301 3.00 -3.76 18.17
N ASN A 302 2.84 -2.59 18.80
CA ASN A 302 2.07 -2.44 20.03
C ASN A 302 0.56 -2.57 19.72
N LEU A 303 0.00 -3.74 20.00
CA LEU A 303 -1.41 -4.04 19.72
C LEU A 303 -2.38 -3.27 20.62
N GLU A 304 -1.96 -2.88 21.82
CA GLU A 304 -2.76 -2.06 22.74
C GLU A 304 -2.95 -0.65 22.18
N ASP A 305 -1.88 -0.06 21.61
CA ASP A 305 -1.98 1.23 20.89
C ASP A 305 -2.91 1.12 19.66
N VAL A 306 -2.88 0.01 18.91
CA VAL A 306 -3.78 -0.20 17.77
C VAL A 306 -5.25 -0.22 18.23
N GLU A 307 -5.56 -1.01 19.26
CA GLU A 307 -6.92 -1.09 19.78
C GLU A 307 -7.39 0.26 20.32
N LYS A 308 -6.53 0.94 21.10
CA LYS A 308 -6.85 2.25 21.68
C LYS A 308 -7.05 3.33 20.63
N ALA A 309 -6.31 3.30 19.53
CA ALA A 309 -6.50 4.22 18.40
C ALA A 309 -7.88 4.05 17.76
N ILE A 310 -8.31 2.81 17.53
CA ILE A 310 -9.66 2.51 17.01
C ILE A 310 -10.73 3.11 17.93
N GLU A 311 -10.63 2.89 19.25
CA GLU A 311 -11.55 3.46 20.23
C GLU A 311 -11.58 4.99 20.20
N ASN A 312 -10.40 5.62 20.17
CA ASN A 312 -10.27 7.07 20.19
C ASN A 312 -10.87 7.71 18.93
N TYR A 313 -10.68 7.11 17.75
CA TYR A 313 -11.29 7.61 16.52
C TYR A 313 -12.81 7.38 16.48
N ALA A 314 -13.27 6.23 16.95
CA ALA A 314 -14.69 5.94 17.09
C ALA A 314 -15.38 6.93 18.04
N ALA A 315 -14.70 7.35 19.11
CA ALA A 315 -15.21 8.36 20.05
C ALA A 315 -15.39 9.76 19.43
N LEU A 316 -14.76 10.03 18.27
CA LEU A 316 -15.01 11.24 17.47
C LEU A 316 -16.25 11.11 16.57
N GLY A 317 -16.94 9.98 16.57
CA GLY A 317 -18.06 9.68 15.68
C GLY A 317 -17.63 9.21 14.29
N LEU A 318 -16.36 8.88 14.08
CA LEU A 318 -15.80 8.47 12.79
C LEU A 318 -15.82 6.93 12.64
N LYS A 319 -16.03 6.46 11.41
CA LYS A 319 -15.70 5.08 11.04
C LYS A 319 -14.18 4.91 10.96
N VAL A 320 -13.73 3.69 11.14
CA VAL A 320 -12.31 3.33 11.04
C VAL A 320 -12.11 2.29 9.95
N SER A 321 -11.06 2.43 9.16
CA SER A 321 -10.58 1.39 8.27
C SER A 321 -9.11 1.08 8.55
N ILE A 322 -8.71 -0.17 8.38
CA ILE A 322 -7.31 -0.55 8.22
C ILE A 322 -7.05 -0.60 6.73
N THR A 323 -6.31 0.37 6.22
CA THR A 323 -6.35 0.71 4.79
C THR A 323 -5.24 0.09 3.96
N GLU A 324 -4.12 -0.26 4.56
CA GLU A 324 -2.90 -0.67 3.85
C GLU A 324 -2.16 -1.79 4.62
N LEU A 325 -2.94 -2.73 5.18
CA LEU A 325 -2.42 -3.74 6.10
C LEU A 325 -1.32 -4.59 5.50
N ASP A 326 -0.18 -4.56 6.11
CA ASP A 326 0.91 -5.51 5.97
C ASP A 326 1.66 -5.67 7.32
N VAL A 327 2.19 -6.86 7.60
CA VAL A 327 3.00 -7.15 8.79
C VAL A 327 4.28 -7.82 8.33
N THR A 328 5.42 -7.13 8.39
CA THR A 328 6.69 -7.69 7.91
C THR A 328 7.13 -8.91 8.73
N ALA A 329 7.59 -9.95 8.06
CA ALA A 329 8.20 -11.11 8.71
C ALA A 329 9.68 -10.85 9.10
N THR A 330 10.24 -9.71 8.71
CA THR A 330 11.53 -9.20 9.17
C THR A 330 11.31 -8.30 10.40
N GLY A 331 12.25 -8.27 11.36
CA GLY A 331 12.10 -7.41 12.55
C GLY A 331 12.04 -5.90 12.21
N SER A 332 11.66 -5.09 13.21
CA SER A 332 11.44 -3.62 13.14
C SER A 332 12.62 -2.79 12.58
N ASN A 333 13.84 -3.32 12.63
CA ASN A 333 15.05 -2.66 12.11
C ASN A 333 15.17 -2.64 10.58
N SER A 334 14.15 -3.12 9.85
CA SER A 334 14.18 -3.22 8.39
C SER A 334 13.75 -1.95 7.65
N GLY A 335 13.53 -0.83 8.34
CA GLY A 335 13.21 0.48 7.75
C GLY A 335 11.87 0.50 7.00
N ALA A 336 11.05 1.54 7.18
CA ALA A 336 9.73 1.68 6.56
C ALA A 336 9.76 1.76 5.02
N PHE A 337 10.89 2.14 4.44
CA PHE A 337 11.07 2.26 3.00
C PHE A 337 12.02 1.18 2.52
N GLY A 338 11.48 0.19 1.80
CA GLY A 338 12.16 -0.95 1.20
C GLY A 338 13.61 -0.73 0.77
N VAL A 339 14.49 -0.66 1.75
CA VAL A 339 15.90 -0.86 1.49
C VAL A 339 15.99 -2.32 1.08
N ASN A 340 16.32 -2.55 -0.17
CA ASN A 340 16.65 -3.84 -0.74
C ASN A 340 17.65 -4.52 0.21
N GLN A 341 17.14 -5.21 1.22
CA GLN A 341 17.96 -6.02 2.12
C GLN A 341 18.17 -7.31 1.37
N GLY A 342 19.22 -7.33 0.54
CA GLY A 342 19.56 -8.47 -0.29
C GLY A 342 19.38 -9.78 0.47
N ASN A 343 18.99 -10.84 -0.20
CA ASN A 343 18.81 -12.24 0.21
C ASN A 343 18.96 -12.53 1.72
N ARG A 344 18.20 -11.84 2.59
CA ARG A 344 18.11 -12.23 4.01
C ARG A 344 17.12 -13.39 4.07
N THR A 345 17.58 -14.54 4.45
CA THR A 345 16.70 -15.65 4.81
C THR A 345 15.91 -15.25 6.05
N ILE A 346 14.58 -15.19 5.92
CA ILE A 346 13.69 -14.94 7.06
C ILE A 346 13.65 -16.21 7.90
N PRO A 347 13.92 -16.13 9.20
CA PRO A 347 13.85 -17.28 10.09
C PRO A 347 12.44 -17.88 10.10
N PRO A 348 12.28 -19.23 10.06
CA PRO A 348 10.96 -19.86 10.07
C PRO A 348 10.06 -19.47 11.24
N GLU A 349 10.63 -19.22 12.42
CA GLU A 349 9.92 -18.74 13.61
C GLU A 349 9.26 -17.37 13.42
N ASN A 350 9.79 -16.53 12.51
CA ASN A 350 9.20 -15.23 12.23
C ASN A 350 7.87 -15.35 11.50
N TYR A 351 7.68 -16.36 10.65
CA TYR A 351 6.38 -16.62 10.03
C TYR A 351 5.33 -17.04 11.06
N GLN A 352 5.74 -17.75 12.11
CA GLN A 352 4.85 -18.10 13.21
C GLN A 352 4.48 -16.86 14.04
N LYS A 353 5.46 -16.01 14.37
CA LYS A 353 5.22 -14.72 15.05
C LYS A 353 4.32 -13.81 14.20
N GLN A 354 4.55 -13.74 12.89
CA GLN A 354 3.69 -13.00 11.96
C GLN A 354 2.24 -13.49 12.02
N ALA A 355 2.04 -14.81 12.04
CA ALA A 355 0.72 -15.41 12.17
C ALA A 355 0.03 -15.03 13.49
N GLU A 356 0.77 -15.02 14.59
CA GLU A 356 0.27 -14.61 15.91
C GLU A 356 -0.15 -13.13 15.92
N VAL A 357 0.68 -12.24 15.34
CA VAL A 357 0.35 -10.81 15.24
C VAL A 357 -0.90 -10.60 14.39
N TYR A 358 -0.97 -11.20 13.19
CA TYR A 358 -2.17 -11.13 12.34
C TYR A 358 -3.41 -11.68 13.05
N GLY A 359 -3.30 -12.82 13.74
CA GLY A 359 -4.41 -13.40 14.50
C GLY A 359 -4.94 -12.45 15.56
N LYS A 360 -4.06 -11.87 16.39
CA LYS A 360 -4.41 -10.91 17.43
C LYS A 360 -5.01 -9.61 16.86
N LEU A 361 -4.46 -9.09 15.77
CA LEU A 361 -5.02 -7.92 15.08
C LEU A 361 -6.47 -8.18 14.65
N PHE A 362 -6.73 -9.31 14.01
CA PHE A 362 -8.09 -9.65 13.58
C PHE A 362 -9.04 -9.94 14.73
N GLU A 363 -8.55 -10.39 15.89
CA GLU A 363 -9.35 -10.47 17.12
C GLU A 363 -9.74 -9.07 17.63
N ILE A 364 -8.81 -8.10 17.59
CA ILE A 364 -9.09 -6.69 17.88
C ILE A 364 -10.15 -6.16 16.91
N PHE A 365 -9.94 -6.34 15.60
CA PHE A 365 -10.88 -5.86 14.59
C PHE A 365 -12.28 -6.46 14.75
N MET A 366 -12.38 -7.70 15.16
CA MET A 366 -13.65 -8.36 15.44
C MET A 366 -14.37 -7.76 16.65
N ARG A 367 -13.64 -7.34 17.70
CA ARG A 367 -14.25 -6.66 18.85
C ARG A 367 -14.84 -5.28 18.49
N HIS A 368 -14.26 -4.63 17.48
CA HIS A 368 -14.65 -3.29 17.02
C HIS A 368 -15.34 -3.30 15.64
N ALA A 369 -15.96 -4.42 15.27
CA ALA A 369 -16.58 -4.59 13.95
C ALA A 369 -17.82 -3.70 13.72
N ASP A 370 -18.33 -3.03 14.73
CA ASP A 370 -19.40 -2.03 14.66
C ASP A 370 -18.91 -0.68 14.13
N VAL A 371 -17.63 -0.37 14.30
CA VAL A 371 -17.00 0.88 13.84
C VAL A 371 -16.03 0.68 12.69
N ILE A 372 -15.46 -0.53 12.54
CA ILE A 372 -14.60 -0.87 11.41
C ILE A 372 -15.47 -1.26 10.21
N ASP A 373 -15.27 -0.60 9.08
CA ASP A 373 -16.01 -0.88 7.85
C ASP A 373 -15.19 -1.66 6.81
N ARG A 374 -13.85 -1.58 6.85
CA ARG A 374 -12.97 -2.17 5.84
C ARG A 374 -11.58 -2.50 6.39
N ILE A 375 -11.05 -3.64 5.94
CA ILE A 375 -9.64 -4.02 6.10
C ILE A 375 -9.08 -4.33 4.72
N THR A 376 -8.08 -3.60 4.28
CA THR A 376 -7.44 -3.75 2.97
C THR A 376 -5.97 -4.14 3.16
N PHE A 377 -5.57 -5.27 2.61
CA PHE A 377 -4.17 -5.69 2.53
C PHE A 377 -3.46 -4.89 1.43
N TRP A 378 -2.24 -4.39 1.71
CA TRP A 378 -1.50 -3.59 0.73
C TRP A 378 -0.72 -4.44 -0.25
N GLY A 379 -1.45 -5.20 -1.05
CA GLY A 379 -0.97 -6.11 -2.08
C GLY A 379 -1.72 -7.43 -2.11
N LEU A 380 -1.49 -8.24 -3.14
CA LEU A 380 -2.12 -9.56 -3.31
C LEU A 380 -1.29 -10.68 -2.69
N SER A 381 0.04 -10.58 -2.77
CA SER A 381 1.00 -11.58 -2.33
C SER A 381 2.36 -10.95 -2.08
N ASP A 382 3.28 -11.68 -1.47
CA ASP A 382 4.61 -11.15 -1.13
C ASP A 382 5.38 -10.62 -2.34
N THR A 383 5.21 -11.19 -3.53
CA THR A 383 5.80 -10.69 -4.80
C THR A 383 5.06 -9.49 -5.39
N ARG A 384 3.82 -9.28 -5.00
CA ARG A 384 2.97 -8.13 -5.38
C ARG A 384 2.84 -7.12 -4.22
N SER A 385 3.84 -7.04 -3.36
CA SER A 385 3.94 -6.09 -2.26
C SER A 385 5.05 -5.07 -2.52
N TRP A 386 4.84 -3.84 -2.09
CA TRP A 386 5.89 -2.81 -2.06
C TRP A 386 7.03 -3.15 -1.08
N ARG A 387 6.74 -3.99 -0.07
CA ARG A 387 7.69 -4.49 0.93
C ARG A 387 8.47 -5.70 0.43
N ARG A 388 9.11 -5.57 -0.71
CA ARG A 388 9.86 -6.66 -1.37
C ARG A 388 10.89 -7.29 -0.44
N GLY A 389 10.86 -8.63 -0.33
CA GLY A 389 11.80 -9.39 0.50
C GLY A 389 11.53 -9.34 2.00
N GLN A 390 10.37 -8.81 2.43
CA GLN A 390 9.95 -8.78 3.83
C GLN A 390 8.77 -9.73 4.12
N ASP A 391 8.26 -10.41 3.10
CA ASP A 391 7.17 -11.40 3.17
C ASP A 391 6.00 -10.96 4.06
N ALA A 392 5.46 -9.78 3.76
CA ALA A 392 4.58 -9.06 4.68
C ALA A 392 3.10 -9.45 4.59
N LEU A 393 2.70 -10.23 3.57
CA LEU A 393 1.29 -10.54 3.28
C LEU A 393 0.90 -11.96 3.69
N LEU A 394 -0.39 -12.30 3.52
CA LEU A 394 -0.95 -13.60 3.90
C LEU A 394 -0.60 -14.74 2.95
N PHE A 395 -0.14 -14.40 1.74
CA PHE A 395 0.14 -15.36 0.67
C PHE A 395 1.54 -15.13 0.12
N ASP A 396 2.21 -16.23 -0.20
CA ASP A 396 3.54 -16.21 -0.83
C ASP A 396 3.47 -15.75 -2.31
N GLY A 397 4.61 -15.71 -2.98
CA GLY A 397 4.71 -15.29 -4.37
C GLY A 397 3.98 -16.19 -5.38
N GLN A 398 3.57 -17.37 -5.00
CA GLN A 398 2.80 -18.33 -5.78
C GLN A 398 1.31 -18.38 -5.38
N LEU A 399 0.86 -17.45 -4.53
CA LEU A 399 -0.49 -17.39 -3.96
C LEU A 399 -0.82 -18.58 -3.03
N ASN A 400 0.18 -19.27 -2.49
CA ASN A 400 -0.04 -20.27 -1.45
C ASN A 400 -0.28 -19.56 -0.10
N PRO A 401 -1.24 -20.04 0.71
CA PRO A 401 -1.52 -19.45 2.01
C PRO A 401 -0.37 -19.71 3.00
N LYS A 402 0.08 -18.66 3.66
CA LYS A 402 1.05 -18.69 4.75
C LYS A 402 0.35 -19.02 6.10
N PRO A 403 1.10 -19.32 7.18
CA PRO A 403 0.52 -19.49 8.52
C PRO A 403 -0.38 -18.31 8.95
N ALA A 404 -0.03 -17.09 8.56
CA ALA A 404 -0.81 -15.88 8.82
C ALA A 404 -2.23 -15.93 8.24
N PHE A 405 -2.42 -16.52 7.04
CA PHE A 405 -3.76 -16.70 6.47
C PHE A 405 -4.64 -17.58 7.36
N GLN A 406 -4.07 -18.69 7.86
CA GLN A 406 -4.81 -19.59 8.73
C GLN A 406 -5.18 -18.90 10.05
N ALA A 407 -4.26 -18.12 10.66
CA ALA A 407 -4.52 -17.39 11.88
C ALA A 407 -5.66 -16.37 11.70
N VAL A 408 -5.67 -15.63 10.57
CA VAL A 408 -6.75 -14.70 10.22
C VAL A 408 -8.09 -15.44 10.07
N ILE A 409 -8.13 -16.59 9.41
CA ILE A 409 -9.37 -17.39 9.29
C ILE A 409 -9.83 -17.90 10.66
N GLU A 410 -8.94 -18.33 11.54
CA GLU A 410 -9.32 -18.80 12.89
C GLU A 410 -9.85 -17.65 13.77
N ALA A 411 -9.29 -16.45 13.65
CA ALA A 411 -9.78 -15.28 14.37
C ALA A 411 -11.26 -14.96 14.08
N SER A 412 -11.74 -15.24 12.86
CA SER A 412 -13.16 -15.02 12.49
C SER A 412 -14.16 -15.89 13.25
N LYS A 413 -13.69 -16.96 13.89
CA LYS A 413 -14.53 -17.91 14.66
C LYS A 413 -14.62 -17.57 16.14
N LYS A 414 -13.75 -16.66 16.61
CA LYS A 414 -13.77 -16.21 18.02
C LYS A 414 -14.94 -15.24 18.21
N LYS A 415 -15.64 -15.40 19.33
CA LYS A 415 -16.80 -14.58 19.69
C LYS A 415 -16.33 -13.35 20.46
#